data_80ed9e13b0251dd664cde73cca12e40b
#
_entry.id   80ed9e13b0251dd664cde73cca12e40b
#
_cell.length_a   1.000
_cell.length_b   1.000
_cell.length_c   1.000
_cell.angle_alpha   90.00
_cell.angle_beta   90.00
_cell.angle_gamma   90.00
#
_symmetry.space_group_name_H-M   'P 1'
#
loop_
_entity.id
_entity.type
_entity.pdbx_description
1 polymer ?
#
loop_
_entity_poly.entity_id
_entity_poly.type
_entity_poly.pdbx_seq_one_letter_code
_entity_poly.pdbx_strand_id
1 'polypeptide(L)'
;NKLLFFICEQAKVINLSLQPLYLYLFINNTISYVGIFNIIMGISSCIFIYFFVRKVDDKKYFKYLNILFCIILILKLNISNKYLVLIIALFEGLGIKIFEIVSSENIYSIKEDTNIKGYLLIVEIIFCMIRSIMCLIGYFINDIKIILYLTIVLIFIISFIKRDNKV
;
A
#
# COMPACT_ATOMS: atom_id res chain seq x y z
N ASN A 1 -10.70 15.51 -4.89
CA ASN A 1 -9.38 14.86 -4.72
C ASN A 1 -9.31 13.94 -3.48
N LYS A 2 -10.07 14.22 -2.38
CA LYS A 2 -10.06 13.37 -1.18
C LYS A 2 -10.59 11.95 -1.44
N LEU A 3 -11.70 11.82 -2.16
CA LEU A 3 -12.27 10.51 -2.47
C LEU A 3 -11.30 9.64 -3.28
N LEU A 4 -10.65 10.21 -4.30
CA LEU A 4 -9.65 9.49 -5.09
C LEU A 4 -8.46 9.03 -4.23
N PHE A 5 -8.01 9.87 -3.29
CA PHE A 5 -6.98 9.48 -2.33
C PHE A 5 -7.41 8.28 -1.48
N PHE A 6 -8.67 8.27 -0.98
CA PHE A 6 -9.21 7.15 -0.21
C PHE A 6 -9.30 5.86 -1.03
N ILE A 7 -9.71 5.94 -2.30
CA ILE A 7 -9.73 4.78 -3.20
C ILE A 7 -8.33 4.17 -3.33
N CYS A 8 -7.33 5.01 -3.57
CA CYS A 8 -5.95 4.55 -3.75
C CYS A 8 -5.35 3.99 -2.44
N GLU A 9 -5.72 4.54 -1.28
CA GLU A 9 -5.31 4.01 0.03
C GLU A 9 -5.88 2.59 0.24
N GLN A 10 -7.14 2.38 -0.10
CA GLN A 10 -7.75 1.06 0.01
C GLN A 10 -7.20 0.06 -1.02
N ALA A 11 -6.79 0.52 -2.20
CA ALA A 11 -6.10 -0.33 -3.17
C ALA A 11 -4.81 -0.93 -2.60
N LYS A 12 -4.04 -0.16 -1.81
CA LYS A 12 -2.86 -0.67 -1.09
C LYS A 12 -3.23 -1.77 -0.10
N VAL A 13 -4.26 -1.55 0.71
CA VAL A 13 -4.72 -2.53 1.70
C VAL A 13 -5.13 -3.85 1.02
N ILE A 14 -5.84 -3.77 -0.10
CA ILE A 14 -6.26 -4.94 -0.88
C ILE A 14 -5.03 -5.64 -1.48
N ASN A 15 -4.07 -4.90 -2.03
CA ASN A 15 -2.82 -5.47 -2.53
C ASN A 15 -2.11 -6.28 -1.47
N LEU A 16 -1.95 -5.73 -0.26
CA LEU A 16 -1.31 -6.41 0.87
C LEU A 16 -2.10 -7.64 1.34
N SER A 17 -3.43 -7.59 1.31
CA SER A 17 -4.29 -8.70 1.71
C SER A 17 -4.23 -9.87 0.73
N LEU A 18 -4.12 -9.62 -0.57
CA LEU A 18 -4.04 -10.64 -1.62
C LEU A 18 -2.62 -11.20 -1.80
N GLN A 19 -1.62 -10.50 -1.30
CA GLN A 19 -0.21 -10.87 -1.45
C GLN A 19 0.12 -12.26 -0.90
N PRO A 20 -0.31 -12.69 0.31
CA PRO A 20 -0.03 -14.03 0.80
C PRO A 20 -0.57 -15.11 -0.12
N LEU A 21 -1.77 -14.90 -0.67
CA LEU A 21 -2.39 -15.82 -1.60
C LEU A 21 -1.61 -15.89 -2.93
N TYR A 22 -1.19 -14.75 -3.46
CA TYR A 22 -0.35 -14.69 -4.64
C TYR A 22 0.99 -15.44 -4.46
N LEU A 23 1.68 -15.21 -3.35
CA LEU A 23 2.95 -15.86 -3.04
C LEU A 23 2.79 -17.37 -2.95
N TYR A 24 1.72 -17.84 -2.30
CA TYR A 24 1.42 -19.26 -2.18
C TYR A 24 1.11 -19.91 -3.53
N LEU A 25 0.28 -19.29 -4.36
CA LEU A 25 -0.17 -19.89 -5.62
C LEU A 25 0.87 -19.83 -6.75
N PHE A 26 1.68 -18.76 -6.82
CA PHE A 26 2.51 -18.48 -8.00
C PHE A 26 4.01 -18.57 -7.75
N ILE A 27 4.46 -18.47 -6.49
CA ILE A 27 5.92 -18.45 -6.20
C ILE A 27 6.37 -19.74 -5.49
N ASN A 28 5.71 -20.08 -4.40
CA ASN A 28 6.06 -21.29 -3.65
C ASN A 28 4.86 -21.77 -2.83
N ASN A 29 4.40 -22.98 -3.11
CA ASN A 29 3.23 -23.60 -2.46
C ASN A 29 3.49 -24.04 -1.01
N THR A 30 4.23 -23.23 -0.24
CA THR A 30 4.51 -23.49 1.17
C THR A 30 4.12 -22.30 2.04
N ILE A 31 3.36 -22.54 3.09
CA ILE A 31 2.96 -21.52 4.07
C ILE A 31 4.19 -20.92 4.76
N SER A 32 5.22 -21.73 5.00
CA SER A 32 6.49 -21.27 5.59
C SER A 32 7.17 -20.19 4.76
N TYR A 33 7.12 -20.27 3.43
CA TYR A 33 7.67 -19.25 2.54
C TYR A 33 6.94 -17.91 2.68
N VAL A 34 5.63 -17.94 2.73
CA VAL A 34 4.80 -16.75 2.96
C VAL A 34 5.11 -16.13 4.33
N GLY A 35 5.30 -16.97 5.36
CA GLY A 35 5.73 -16.53 6.68
C GLY A 35 7.08 -15.82 6.67
N ILE A 36 8.10 -16.42 6.02
CA ILE A 36 9.44 -15.82 5.88
C ILE A 36 9.36 -14.48 5.14
N PHE A 37 8.60 -14.40 4.05
CA PHE A 37 8.39 -13.16 3.31
C PHE A 37 7.84 -12.05 4.22
N ASN A 38 6.79 -12.34 4.99
CA ASN A 38 6.18 -11.36 5.90
C ASN A 38 7.13 -10.95 7.03
N ILE A 39 7.95 -11.86 7.56
CA ILE A 39 8.96 -11.54 8.57
C ILE A 39 10.01 -10.58 7.99
N ILE A 40 10.54 -10.85 6.80
CA ILE A 40 11.53 -9.99 6.13
C ILE A 40 10.96 -8.60 5.90
N MET A 41 9.73 -8.52 5.39
CA MET A 41 9.01 -7.26 5.15
C MET A 41 8.79 -6.49 6.46
N GLY A 42 8.42 -7.17 7.53
CA GLY A 42 8.22 -6.57 8.86
C GLY A 42 9.52 -6.01 9.45
N ILE A 43 10.61 -6.78 9.41
CA ILE A 43 11.93 -6.34 9.89
C ILE A 43 12.40 -5.11 9.11
N SER A 44 12.30 -5.14 7.78
CA SER A 44 12.64 -4.02 6.93
C SER A 44 11.84 -2.75 7.28
N SER A 45 10.53 -2.89 7.52
CA SER A 45 9.67 -1.80 7.98
C SER A 45 10.14 -1.20 9.32
N CYS A 46 10.52 -2.02 10.29
CA CYS A 46 11.04 -1.57 11.59
C CYS A 46 12.38 -0.83 11.45
N ILE A 47 13.29 -1.36 10.63
CA ILE A 47 14.59 -0.72 10.34
C ILE A 47 14.36 0.67 9.74
N PHE A 48 13.43 0.79 8.78
CA PHE A 48 13.10 2.07 8.16
C PHE A 48 12.59 3.10 9.18
N ILE A 49 11.63 2.72 10.03
CA ILE A 49 11.10 3.61 11.06
C ILE A 49 12.22 4.11 11.97
N TYR A 50 13.10 3.23 12.42
CA TYR A 50 14.17 3.58 13.35
C TYR A 50 15.18 4.57 12.75
N PHE A 51 15.63 4.36 11.51
CA PHE A 51 16.70 5.13 10.92
C PHE A 51 16.24 6.36 10.11
N PHE A 52 15.07 6.31 9.49
CA PHE A 52 14.68 7.27 8.44
C PHE A 52 13.53 8.18 8.82
N VAL A 53 12.62 7.79 9.70
CA VAL A 53 11.43 8.61 10.02
C VAL A 53 11.76 9.99 10.52
N ARG A 54 12.89 10.16 11.22
CA ARG A 54 13.34 11.48 11.73
C ARG A 54 14.03 12.37 10.70
N LYS A 55 14.37 11.84 9.51
CA LYS A 55 15.21 12.53 8.52
C LYS A 55 14.50 12.87 7.22
N VAL A 56 13.33 12.31 6.98
CA VAL A 56 12.62 12.47 5.72
C VAL A 56 11.68 13.67 5.84
N ASP A 57 11.99 14.71 5.07
CA ASP A 57 11.08 15.84 4.83
C ASP A 57 10.01 15.35 3.83
N ASP A 58 8.87 14.90 4.35
CA ASP A 58 7.99 13.88 3.77
C ASP A 58 7.32 14.27 2.46
N LYS A 59 7.06 15.58 2.27
CA LYS A 59 6.19 16.02 1.16
C LYS A 59 6.88 16.00 -0.21
N LYS A 60 8.18 16.30 -0.26
CA LYS A 60 8.91 16.45 -1.53
C LYS A 60 9.27 15.11 -2.17
N TYR A 61 9.61 14.14 -1.35
CA TYR A 61 10.11 12.84 -1.82
C TYR A 61 9.01 11.79 -2.02
N PHE A 62 7.83 12.00 -1.46
CA PHE A 62 6.73 11.04 -1.52
C PHE A 62 6.39 10.58 -2.94
N LYS A 63 6.31 11.50 -3.90
CA LYS A 63 6.00 11.16 -5.29
C LYS A 63 6.99 10.15 -5.86
N TYR A 64 8.29 10.39 -5.67
CA TYR A 64 9.35 9.52 -6.18
C TYR A 64 9.36 8.18 -5.47
N LEU A 65 9.19 8.19 -4.16
CA LEU A 65 9.16 6.98 -3.34
C LEU A 65 7.94 6.11 -3.66
N ASN A 66 6.78 6.72 -3.92
CA ASN A 66 5.59 5.96 -4.32
C ASN A 66 5.73 5.36 -5.73
N ILE A 67 6.35 6.08 -6.67
CA ILE A 67 6.66 5.52 -8.00
C ILE A 67 7.62 4.35 -7.86
N LEU A 68 8.68 4.48 -7.05
CA LEU A 68 9.62 3.40 -6.77
C LEU A 68 8.90 2.19 -6.17
N PHE A 69 8.00 2.42 -5.23
CA PHE A 69 7.19 1.36 -4.62
C PHE A 69 6.32 0.62 -5.65
N CYS A 70 5.68 1.34 -6.58
CA CYS A 70 4.91 0.72 -7.67
C CYS A 70 5.82 -0.13 -8.59
N ILE A 71 7.02 0.34 -8.90
CA ILE A 71 8.00 -0.43 -9.69
C ILE A 71 8.38 -1.72 -8.97
N ILE A 72 8.62 -1.67 -7.65
CA ILE A 72 8.94 -2.84 -6.84
C ILE A 72 7.79 -3.86 -6.87
N LEU A 73 6.54 -3.41 -6.75
CA LEU A 73 5.37 -4.28 -6.85
C LEU A 73 5.23 -4.93 -8.23
N ILE A 74 5.46 -4.18 -9.31
CA ILE A 74 5.44 -4.71 -10.68
C ILE A 74 6.54 -5.76 -10.87
N LEU A 75 7.76 -5.48 -10.41
CA LEU A 75 8.86 -6.45 -10.49
C LEU A 75 8.52 -7.74 -9.76
N LYS A 76 7.91 -7.67 -8.58
CA LYS A 76 7.46 -8.85 -7.82
C LYS A 76 6.49 -9.72 -8.63
N LEU A 77 5.54 -9.13 -9.35
CA LEU A 77 4.55 -9.87 -10.13
C LEU A 77 5.14 -10.57 -11.37
N ASN A 78 6.28 -10.10 -11.87
CA ASN A 78 6.94 -10.64 -13.05
C ASN A 78 8.10 -11.60 -12.74
N ILE A 79 8.55 -11.68 -11.48
CA ILE A 79 9.66 -12.54 -11.07
C ILE A 79 9.10 -13.83 -10.47
N SER A 80 9.55 -14.97 -11.03
CA SER A 80 9.18 -16.30 -10.52
C SER A 80 10.24 -16.89 -9.58
N ASN A 81 11.42 -16.27 -9.48
CA ASN A 81 12.49 -16.78 -8.64
C ASN A 81 12.22 -16.44 -7.17
N LYS A 82 12.00 -17.49 -6.34
CA LYS A 82 11.65 -17.35 -4.93
C LYS A 82 12.65 -16.55 -4.10
N TYR A 83 13.96 -16.62 -4.41
CA TYR A 83 14.99 -15.89 -3.66
C TYR A 83 14.98 -14.40 -4.00
N LEU A 84 14.79 -14.05 -5.27
CA LEU A 84 14.66 -12.66 -5.69
C LEU A 84 13.41 -12.00 -5.09
N VAL A 85 12.31 -12.74 -4.99
CA VAL A 85 11.09 -12.25 -4.35
C VAL A 85 11.31 -11.94 -2.86
N LEU A 86 12.14 -12.72 -2.13
CA LEU A 86 12.51 -12.41 -0.75
C LEU A 86 13.37 -11.14 -0.63
N ILE A 87 14.25 -10.88 -1.60
CA ILE A 87 14.99 -9.61 -1.65
C ILE A 87 14.04 -8.45 -1.90
N ILE A 88 13.06 -8.62 -2.78
CA ILE A 88 12.02 -7.62 -3.03
C ILE A 88 11.20 -7.31 -1.76
N ALA A 89 10.97 -8.29 -0.88
CA ALA A 89 10.27 -8.09 0.39
C ALA A 89 10.92 -7.01 1.27
N LEU A 90 12.26 -6.89 1.26
CA LEU A 90 12.98 -5.84 1.99
C LEU A 90 12.57 -4.44 1.50
N PHE A 91 12.55 -4.23 0.20
CA PHE A 91 12.20 -2.95 -0.40
C PHE A 91 10.70 -2.66 -0.29
N GLU A 92 9.87 -3.69 -0.36
CA GLU A 92 8.43 -3.57 -0.19
C GLU A 92 8.07 -3.12 1.22
N GLY A 93 8.71 -3.67 2.26
CA GLY A 93 8.50 -3.25 3.64
C GLY A 93 8.86 -1.77 3.87
N LEU A 94 9.94 -1.27 3.25
CA LEU A 94 10.29 0.14 3.25
C LEU A 94 9.19 0.99 2.60
N GLY A 95 8.75 0.62 1.40
CA GLY A 95 7.74 1.35 0.62
C GLY A 95 6.40 1.45 1.34
N ILE A 96 5.94 0.38 1.99
CA ILE A 96 4.70 0.35 2.78
C ILE A 96 4.75 1.39 3.89
N LYS A 97 5.86 1.46 4.64
CA LYS A 97 5.98 2.40 5.78
C LYS A 97 6.03 3.85 5.34
N ILE A 98 6.73 4.15 4.26
CA ILE A 98 6.72 5.50 3.67
C ILE A 98 5.30 5.90 3.32
N PHE A 99 4.58 5.00 2.66
CA PHE A 99 3.20 5.25 2.26
C PHE A 99 2.28 5.45 3.47
N GLU A 100 2.39 4.61 4.51
CA GLU A 100 1.58 4.71 5.74
C GLU A 100 1.78 6.04 6.46
N ILE A 101 3.02 6.49 6.64
CA ILE A 101 3.31 7.77 7.31
C ILE A 101 2.63 8.91 6.58
N VAL A 102 2.80 8.97 5.27
CA VAL A 102 2.24 10.07 4.47
C VAL A 102 0.72 10.01 4.38
N SER A 103 0.14 8.81 4.32
CA SER A 103 -1.30 8.63 4.31
C SER A 103 -1.93 9.05 5.63
N SER A 104 -1.33 8.66 6.75
CA SER A 104 -1.83 9.03 8.07
C SER A 104 -1.83 10.55 8.27
N GLU A 105 -0.79 11.25 7.86
CA GLU A 105 -0.76 12.72 7.89
C GLU A 105 -1.93 13.34 7.12
N ASN A 106 -2.24 12.83 5.93
CA ASN A 106 -3.35 13.36 5.13
C ASN A 106 -4.73 13.05 5.72
N ILE A 107 -4.88 11.91 6.40
CA ILE A 107 -6.15 11.52 7.02
C ILE A 107 -6.38 12.31 8.32
N TYR A 108 -5.32 12.51 9.12
CA TYR A 108 -5.42 13.12 10.43
C TYR A 108 -5.11 14.62 10.46
N SER A 109 -4.71 15.23 9.35
CA SER A 109 -4.45 16.70 9.24
C SER A 109 -5.71 17.57 9.28
N ILE A 110 -6.69 17.20 10.11
CA ILE A 110 -7.95 17.92 10.23
C ILE A 110 -7.83 18.91 11.38
N LYS A 111 -8.23 20.17 11.09
CA LYS A 111 -8.24 21.24 12.09
C LYS A 111 -9.12 20.87 13.28
N GLU A 112 -8.72 21.31 14.45
CA GLU A 112 -9.31 21.05 15.76
C GLU A 112 -10.82 21.38 15.91
N ASP A 113 -11.40 22.16 14.99
CA ASP A 113 -12.77 22.62 15.03
C ASP A 113 -13.84 21.64 14.50
N THR A 114 -13.43 20.44 14.03
CA THR A 114 -14.37 19.43 13.51
C THR A 114 -14.57 18.32 14.51
N ASN A 115 -15.78 17.73 14.53
CA ASN A 115 -16.07 16.53 15.30
C ASN A 115 -15.23 15.35 14.76
N ILE A 116 -14.02 15.17 15.29
CA ILE A 116 -13.03 14.18 14.85
C ILE A 116 -13.64 12.77 14.83
N LYS A 117 -14.46 12.42 15.83
CA LYS A 117 -15.09 11.09 15.89
C LYS A 117 -16.05 10.87 14.72
N GLY A 118 -16.89 11.86 14.42
CA GLY A 118 -17.83 11.78 13.29
C GLY A 118 -17.11 11.69 11.94
N TYR A 119 -16.03 12.44 11.77
CA TYR A 119 -15.20 12.37 10.57
C TYR A 119 -14.54 11.01 10.38
N LEU A 120 -13.90 10.45 11.42
CA LEU A 120 -13.26 9.14 11.35
C LEU A 120 -14.27 8.04 11.03
N LEU A 121 -15.47 8.11 11.58
CA LEU A 121 -16.55 7.17 11.28
C LEU A 121 -16.96 7.23 9.80
N ILE A 122 -17.11 8.42 9.23
CA ILE A 122 -17.44 8.61 7.80
C ILE A 122 -16.31 8.04 6.92
N VAL A 123 -15.04 8.30 7.26
CA VAL A 123 -13.88 7.78 6.53
C VAL A 123 -13.88 6.25 6.56
N GLU A 124 -14.15 5.62 7.69
CA GLU A 124 -14.19 4.17 7.82
C GLU A 124 -15.35 3.54 7.01
N ILE A 125 -16.52 4.17 7.01
CA ILE A 125 -17.64 3.73 6.15
C ILE A 125 -17.24 3.78 4.67
N ILE A 126 -16.63 4.87 4.23
CA ILE A 126 -16.14 5.00 2.84
C ILE A 126 -15.12 3.91 2.52
N PHE A 127 -14.19 3.62 3.44
CA PHE A 127 -13.20 2.57 3.28
C PHE A 127 -13.84 1.18 3.14
N CYS A 128 -14.83 0.86 3.97
CA CYS A 128 -15.56 -0.40 3.88
C CYS A 128 -16.31 -0.54 2.54
N MET A 129 -16.95 0.52 2.07
CA MET A 129 -17.63 0.52 0.76
C MET A 129 -16.65 0.28 -0.38
N ILE A 130 -15.51 0.97 -0.40
CA ILE A 130 -14.49 0.79 -1.44
C ILE A 130 -13.93 -0.63 -1.43
N ARG A 131 -13.62 -1.20 -0.25
CA ARG A 131 -13.16 -2.59 -0.12
C ARG A 131 -14.18 -3.57 -0.68
N SER A 132 -15.46 -3.40 -0.33
CA SER A 132 -16.55 -4.26 -0.82
C SER A 132 -16.67 -4.23 -2.34
N ILE A 133 -16.62 -3.03 -2.95
CA ILE A 133 -16.65 -2.87 -4.40
C ILE A 133 -15.44 -3.55 -5.06
N MET A 134 -14.24 -3.36 -4.52
CA MET A 134 -13.03 -3.99 -5.05
C MET A 134 -13.05 -5.51 -4.92
N CYS A 135 -13.61 -6.04 -3.83
CA CYS A 135 -13.81 -7.50 -3.67
C CYS A 135 -14.82 -8.05 -4.70
N LEU A 136 -15.89 -7.32 -4.97
CA LEU A 136 -16.84 -7.68 -6.03
C LEU A 136 -16.18 -7.69 -7.41
N ILE A 137 -15.41 -6.66 -7.74
CA ILE A 137 -14.64 -6.61 -8.99
C ILE A 137 -13.68 -7.81 -9.06
N GLY A 138 -13.00 -8.13 -7.96
CA GLY A 138 -12.11 -9.27 -7.86
C GLY A 138 -12.81 -10.60 -8.12
N TYR A 139 -14.02 -10.77 -7.61
CA TYR A 139 -14.85 -11.97 -7.86
C TYR A 139 -15.15 -12.15 -9.34
N PHE A 140 -15.50 -11.07 -10.07
CA PHE A 140 -15.81 -11.16 -11.49
C PHE A 140 -14.57 -11.37 -12.38
N ILE A 141 -13.42 -10.83 -11.99
CA ILE A 141 -12.17 -10.97 -12.79
C ILE A 141 -11.59 -12.37 -12.67
N ASN A 142 -11.75 -13.04 -11.53
CA ASN A 142 -11.28 -14.40 -11.25
C ASN A 142 -9.77 -14.63 -11.52
N ASP A 143 -8.96 -13.58 -11.59
CA ASP A 143 -7.51 -13.65 -11.76
C ASP A 143 -6.81 -12.69 -10.78
N ILE A 144 -6.07 -13.28 -9.84
CA ILE A 144 -5.38 -12.55 -8.78
C ILE A 144 -4.33 -11.58 -9.35
N LYS A 145 -3.62 -11.96 -10.42
CA LYS A 145 -2.60 -11.10 -11.00
C LYS A 145 -3.20 -9.83 -11.57
N ILE A 146 -4.33 -9.94 -12.28
CA ILE A 146 -5.01 -8.78 -12.86
C ILE A 146 -5.46 -7.83 -11.74
N ILE A 147 -6.00 -8.36 -10.65
CA ILE A 147 -6.42 -7.55 -9.49
C ILE A 147 -5.22 -6.83 -8.87
N LEU A 148 -4.08 -7.53 -8.71
CA LEU A 148 -2.86 -6.91 -8.19
C LEU A 148 -2.33 -5.81 -9.11
N TYR A 149 -2.33 -6.00 -10.44
CA TYR A 149 -1.95 -4.95 -11.37
C TYR A 149 -2.89 -3.74 -11.29
N LEU A 150 -4.20 -3.96 -11.21
CA LEU A 150 -5.18 -2.88 -11.06
C LEU A 150 -4.95 -2.08 -9.77
N THR A 151 -4.66 -2.76 -8.65
CA THR A 151 -4.34 -2.07 -7.39
C THR A 151 -3.05 -1.26 -7.50
N ILE A 152 -2.02 -1.75 -8.20
CA ILE A 152 -0.78 -1.00 -8.43
C ILE A 152 -1.03 0.26 -9.26
N VAL A 153 -1.86 0.18 -10.31
CA VAL A 153 -2.25 1.36 -11.10
C VAL A 153 -2.95 2.41 -10.22
N LEU A 154 -3.86 1.99 -9.35
CA LEU A 154 -4.52 2.89 -8.41
C LEU A 154 -3.53 3.54 -7.42
N ILE A 155 -2.58 2.77 -6.89
CA ILE A 155 -1.51 3.29 -6.02
C ILE A 155 -0.62 4.28 -6.78
N PHE A 156 -0.32 4.02 -8.07
CA PHE A 156 0.47 4.92 -8.91
C PHE A 156 -0.22 6.27 -9.14
N ILE A 157 -1.54 6.28 -9.31
CA ILE A 157 -2.33 7.50 -9.50
C ILE A 157 -2.17 8.48 -8.33
N ILE A 158 -1.97 7.99 -7.10
CA ILE A 158 -1.70 8.83 -5.90
C ILE A 158 -0.50 9.77 -6.11
N SER A 159 0.52 9.34 -6.87
CA SER A 159 1.72 10.15 -7.12
C SER A 159 1.42 11.44 -7.87
N PHE A 160 0.29 11.51 -8.56
CA PHE A 160 -0.13 12.66 -9.38
C PHE A 160 -1.26 13.47 -8.74
N ILE A 161 -1.82 13.01 -7.62
CA ILE A 161 -2.84 13.78 -6.92
C ILE A 161 -2.16 15.00 -6.29
N LYS A 162 -2.56 16.18 -6.76
CA LYS A 162 -2.07 17.45 -6.23
C LYS A 162 -2.54 17.57 -4.76
N ARG A 163 -1.59 17.58 -3.84
CA ARG A 163 -1.89 17.84 -2.43
C ARG A 163 -2.26 19.31 -2.29
N ASP A 164 -3.44 19.58 -1.78
CA ASP A 164 -3.82 20.93 -1.39
C ASP A 164 -2.95 21.34 -0.20
N ASN A 165 -1.90 22.14 -0.48
CA ASN A 165 -1.12 22.80 0.55
C ASN A 165 -1.99 23.89 1.18
N LYS A 166 -2.92 23.51 2.05
CA LYS A 166 -3.51 24.44 3.00
C LYS A 166 -2.82 24.21 4.33
N VAL A 167 -1.77 25.00 4.53
CA VAL A 167 -1.24 25.32 5.85
C VAL A 167 -2.26 26.15 6.58
#